data_de101fdf41aa7ecf3084ecbd7b27df6c
#
_entry.id   de101fdf41aa7ecf3084ecbd7b27df6c
#
_cell.length_a   1.000
_cell.length_b   1.000
_cell.length_c   1.000
_cell.angle_alpha   90.00
_cell.angle_beta   90.00
_cell.angle_gamma   90.00
#
_symmetry.space_group_name_H-M   'P 1'
#
loop_
_entity.id
_entity.type
_entity.pdbx_description
1 polymer ?
#
loop_
_entity_poly.entity_id
_entity_poly.type
_entity_poly.pdbx_seq_one_letter_code
_entity_poly.pdbx_strand_id
1 'polypeptide(L)'
;PPPVIRWPGGCFADVYHWRNGIGPREQRPVTYNENFGTFETDPNQFGTHEMMEFCEMIGAKPWFNINMMTGSPSEMREWMEYCNRKEPTALSQERKTNGHEKPFEIEYWGIGNEVWDGGGKMTPQMYANEYRKFSSSCPSFGGGDQAFSMKCIASGPDGNKPKERAAWTKDFFKEMGKYRMPSLYGYDLHF
;
A
#
# COMPACT_ATOMS: atom_id res chain seq x y z
N PRO A 1 -5.25 -4.77 -21.80
CA PRO A 1 -4.94 -4.97 -20.38
C PRO A 1 -5.26 -3.71 -19.59
N PRO A 2 -5.58 -3.80 -18.27
CA PRO A 2 -5.79 -2.63 -17.46
C PRO A 2 -4.45 -1.86 -17.33
N PRO A 3 -4.49 -0.50 -17.30
CA PRO A 3 -3.26 0.29 -17.18
C PRO A 3 -2.58 0.16 -15.81
N VAL A 4 -3.36 -0.12 -14.77
CA VAL A 4 -2.90 -0.25 -13.38
C VAL A 4 -3.65 -1.40 -12.71
N ILE A 5 -2.97 -2.15 -11.86
CA ILE A 5 -3.56 -3.17 -10.98
C ILE A 5 -3.22 -2.84 -9.53
N ARG A 6 -4.26 -2.76 -8.70
CA ARG A 6 -4.15 -2.56 -7.26
C ARG A 6 -4.02 -3.91 -6.56
N TRP A 7 -3.03 -4.01 -5.64
CA TRP A 7 -2.75 -5.22 -4.86
C TRP A 7 -2.02 -4.89 -3.55
N PRO A 8 -2.20 -5.66 -2.45
CA PRO A 8 -3.35 -6.53 -2.23
C PRO A 8 -4.64 -5.70 -2.23
N GLY A 9 -5.73 -6.31 -2.71
CA GLY A 9 -7.00 -5.60 -2.90
C GLY A 9 -7.95 -5.75 -1.72
N GLY A 10 -8.91 -4.81 -1.64
CA GLY A 10 -10.01 -4.84 -0.68
C GLY A 10 -9.56 -4.93 0.77
N CYS A 11 -10.43 -5.46 1.63
CA CYS A 11 -10.18 -5.59 3.07
C CYS A 11 -9.03 -6.55 3.40
N PHE A 12 -8.62 -7.41 2.48
CA PHE A 12 -7.44 -8.25 2.68
C PHE A 12 -6.17 -7.42 2.86
N ALA A 13 -6.08 -6.23 2.23
CA ALA A 13 -4.96 -5.32 2.41
C ALA A 13 -4.76 -4.90 3.88
N ASP A 14 -5.83 -4.86 4.67
CA ASP A 14 -5.81 -4.39 6.06
C ASP A 14 -5.26 -5.43 7.06
N VAL A 15 -5.05 -6.66 6.61
CA VAL A 15 -4.49 -7.77 7.41
C VAL A 15 -3.28 -8.42 6.73
N TYR A 16 -2.91 -7.99 5.54
CA TYR A 16 -1.79 -8.54 4.80
C TYR A 16 -0.46 -7.98 5.30
N HIS A 17 0.45 -8.88 5.64
CA HIS A 17 1.84 -8.57 6.01
C HIS A 17 2.78 -9.02 4.90
N TRP A 18 3.39 -8.08 4.21
CA TRP A 18 4.16 -8.30 2.99
C TRP A 18 5.34 -9.29 3.14
N ARG A 19 5.94 -9.35 4.32
CA ARG A 19 7.03 -10.29 4.61
C ARG A 19 6.61 -11.76 4.52
N ASN A 20 5.33 -12.05 4.73
CA ASN A 20 4.81 -13.40 4.58
C ASN A 20 4.82 -13.88 3.13
N GLY A 21 4.81 -12.95 2.17
CA GLY A 21 4.76 -13.23 0.74
C GLY A 21 6.08 -13.09 -0.01
N ILE A 22 7.23 -13.11 0.68
CA ILE A 22 8.57 -13.05 0.06
C ILE A 22 9.42 -14.28 0.43
N GLY A 23 10.54 -14.43 -0.26
CA GLY A 23 11.41 -15.61 -0.10
C GLY A 23 10.89 -16.87 -0.77
N PRO A 24 11.56 -18.02 -0.55
CA PRO A 24 11.15 -19.30 -1.15
C PRO A 24 9.72 -19.67 -0.76
N ARG A 25 8.90 -20.04 -1.74
CA ARG A 25 7.46 -20.27 -1.55
C ARG A 25 7.17 -21.36 -0.50
N GLU A 26 7.97 -22.40 -0.49
CA GLU A 26 7.85 -23.54 0.44
C GLU A 26 8.20 -23.20 1.90
N GLN A 27 8.80 -22.03 2.13
CA GLN A 27 9.18 -21.54 3.46
C GLN A 27 8.24 -20.44 3.96
N ARG A 28 7.31 -19.98 3.14
CA ARG A 28 6.38 -18.93 3.52
C ARG A 28 5.37 -19.43 4.56
N PRO A 29 5.01 -18.62 5.56
CA PRO A 29 4.04 -19.03 6.57
C PRO A 29 2.67 -19.22 5.96
N VAL A 30 1.92 -20.18 6.49
CA VAL A 30 0.50 -20.31 6.21
C VAL A 30 -0.26 -19.42 7.19
N THR A 31 -1.03 -18.47 6.68
CA THR A 31 -1.87 -17.55 7.46
C THR A 31 -3.34 -17.92 7.31
N TYR A 32 -4.20 -17.29 8.10
CA TYR A 32 -5.64 -17.54 8.03
C TYR A 32 -6.36 -16.29 7.50
N ASN A 33 -7.20 -16.47 6.50
CA ASN A 33 -7.99 -15.40 5.90
C ASN A 33 -9.43 -15.48 6.39
N GLU A 34 -9.88 -14.48 7.16
CA GLU A 34 -11.23 -14.35 7.66
C GLU A 34 -12.09 -13.37 6.85
N ASN A 35 -11.51 -12.74 5.82
CA ASN A 35 -12.22 -11.72 5.07
C ASN A 35 -13.41 -12.29 4.31
N PHE A 36 -14.53 -11.60 4.41
CA PHE A 36 -15.78 -11.93 3.71
C PHE A 36 -16.27 -13.36 3.93
N GLY A 37 -15.94 -13.97 5.07
CA GLY A 37 -16.37 -15.31 5.40
C GLY A 37 -15.73 -16.42 4.57
N THR A 38 -14.58 -16.17 3.97
CA THR A 38 -13.81 -17.20 3.26
C THR A 38 -13.32 -18.28 4.20
N PHE A 39 -12.88 -17.91 5.41
CA PHE A 39 -12.41 -18.83 6.46
C PHE A 39 -11.45 -19.90 5.95
N GLU A 40 -10.46 -19.50 5.17
CA GLU A 40 -9.50 -20.39 4.53
C GLU A 40 -8.07 -20.06 4.91
N THR A 41 -7.20 -21.06 4.81
CA THR A 41 -5.77 -20.86 4.95
C THR A 41 -5.18 -20.28 3.67
N ASP A 42 -4.26 -19.31 3.83
CA ASP A 42 -3.49 -18.73 2.74
C ASP A 42 -2.02 -19.14 2.88
N PRO A 43 -1.47 -19.91 1.94
CA PRO A 43 -0.06 -20.30 1.95
C PRO A 43 0.88 -19.19 1.53
N ASN A 44 0.41 -17.97 1.29
CA ASN A 44 1.18 -16.78 0.89
C ASN A 44 2.06 -17.00 -0.37
N GLN A 45 1.61 -17.82 -1.30
CA GLN A 45 2.38 -18.16 -2.49
C GLN A 45 2.35 -17.08 -3.58
N PHE A 46 1.47 -16.10 -3.43
CA PHE A 46 1.42 -14.91 -4.27
C PHE A 46 1.77 -13.68 -3.43
N GLY A 47 2.94 -13.11 -3.66
CA GLY A 47 3.44 -11.95 -2.93
C GLY A 47 4.02 -10.90 -3.86
N THR A 48 4.94 -10.10 -3.34
CA THR A 48 5.53 -8.95 -4.05
C THR A 48 6.13 -9.35 -5.41
N HIS A 49 6.96 -10.38 -5.46
CA HIS A 49 7.64 -10.80 -6.69
C HIS A 49 6.64 -11.32 -7.72
N GLU A 50 5.72 -12.15 -7.31
CA GLU A 50 4.68 -12.71 -8.19
C GLU A 50 3.77 -11.62 -8.77
N MET A 51 3.43 -10.62 -7.96
CA MET A 51 2.65 -9.48 -8.44
C MET A 51 3.40 -8.65 -9.48
N MET A 52 4.70 -8.45 -9.29
CA MET A 52 5.53 -7.74 -10.26
C MET A 52 5.68 -8.50 -11.57
N GLU A 53 5.93 -9.80 -11.50
CA GLU A 53 5.95 -10.69 -12.68
C GLU A 53 4.61 -10.66 -13.44
N PHE A 54 3.51 -10.72 -12.72
CA PHE A 54 2.18 -10.64 -13.31
C PHE A 54 1.95 -9.30 -14.02
N CYS A 55 2.30 -8.19 -13.39
CA CYS A 55 2.19 -6.86 -14.00
C CYS A 55 3.05 -6.74 -15.26
N GLU A 56 4.27 -7.26 -15.25
CA GLU A 56 5.15 -7.28 -16.42
C GLU A 56 4.55 -8.08 -17.57
N MET A 57 4.04 -9.30 -17.30
CA MET A 57 3.42 -10.15 -18.30
C MET A 57 2.24 -9.50 -19.01
N ILE A 58 1.44 -8.71 -18.31
CA ILE A 58 0.24 -8.08 -18.90
C ILE A 58 0.45 -6.62 -19.30
N GLY A 59 1.64 -6.05 -19.04
CA GLY A 59 1.95 -4.66 -19.36
C GLY A 59 1.21 -3.64 -18.50
N ALA A 60 0.87 -3.99 -17.25
CA ALA A 60 0.21 -3.09 -16.29
C ALA A 60 1.20 -2.51 -15.28
N LYS A 61 0.88 -1.33 -14.73
CA LYS A 61 1.61 -0.77 -13.58
C LYS A 61 1.04 -1.32 -12.27
N PRO A 62 1.88 -1.64 -11.28
CA PRO A 62 1.40 -2.03 -9.96
C PRO A 62 0.98 -0.80 -9.14
N TRP A 63 -0.09 -0.94 -8.37
CA TRP A 63 -0.47 -0.06 -7.29
C TRP A 63 -0.54 -0.89 -6.01
N PHE A 64 0.48 -0.76 -5.16
CA PHE A 64 0.56 -1.49 -3.90
C PHE A 64 -0.22 -0.77 -2.81
N ASN A 65 -1.00 -1.51 -2.04
CA ASN A 65 -1.82 -0.97 -0.96
C ASN A 65 -1.24 -1.33 0.41
N ILE A 66 -1.07 -0.33 1.24
CA ILE A 66 -0.46 -0.45 2.58
C ILE A 66 -1.50 -0.93 3.58
N ASN A 67 -1.11 -1.90 4.41
CA ASN A 67 -1.84 -2.30 5.59
C ASN A 67 -1.72 -1.23 6.68
N MET A 68 -2.76 -0.44 6.83
CA MET A 68 -2.82 0.62 7.83
C MET A 68 -3.51 0.19 9.12
N MET A 69 -4.27 -0.91 9.08
CA MET A 69 -5.07 -1.38 10.21
C MET A 69 -4.24 -2.22 11.19
N THR A 70 -3.57 -3.28 10.71
CA THR A 70 -2.75 -4.17 11.55
C THR A 70 -1.25 -3.97 11.34
N GLY A 71 -0.85 -3.23 10.30
CA GLY A 71 0.53 -2.85 10.02
C GLY A 71 0.96 -1.57 10.74
N SER A 72 2.15 -1.11 10.41
CA SER A 72 2.75 0.08 11.01
C SER A 72 3.46 0.95 9.96
N PRO A 73 3.76 2.23 10.29
CA PRO A 73 4.61 3.06 9.43
C PRO A 73 5.99 2.45 9.17
N SER A 74 6.54 1.70 10.11
CA SER A 74 7.81 0.99 9.93
C SER A 74 7.69 -0.12 8.89
N GLU A 75 6.66 -0.95 9.00
CA GLU A 75 6.40 -2.03 8.04
C GLU A 75 6.18 -1.49 6.61
N MET A 76 5.41 -0.41 6.48
CA MET A 76 5.24 0.29 5.20
C MET A 76 6.58 0.76 4.64
N ARG A 77 7.39 1.45 5.46
CA ARG A 77 8.70 1.97 5.07
C ARG A 77 9.65 0.86 4.62
N GLU A 78 9.65 -0.26 5.35
CA GLU A 78 10.47 -1.43 5.03
C GLU A 78 10.04 -2.06 3.69
N TRP A 79 8.74 -2.15 3.43
CA TRP A 79 8.24 -2.68 2.16
C TRP A 79 8.61 -1.79 0.98
N MET A 80 8.43 -0.47 1.13
CA MET A 80 8.86 0.50 0.12
C MET A 80 10.38 0.43 -0.13
N GLU A 81 11.18 0.31 0.92
CA GLU A 81 12.63 0.17 0.81
C GLU A 81 13.04 -1.14 0.13
N TYR A 82 12.45 -2.26 0.55
CA TYR A 82 12.64 -3.56 -0.11
C TYR A 82 12.38 -3.48 -1.61
N CYS A 83 11.28 -2.86 -2.00
CA CYS A 83 10.88 -2.76 -3.40
C CYS A 83 11.76 -1.79 -4.21
N ASN A 84 12.09 -0.63 -3.66
CA ASN A 84 12.55 0.50 -4.45
C ASN A 84 13.99 0.97 -4.15
N ARG A 85 14.64 0.44 -3.09
CA ARG A 85 15.99 0.88 -2.73
C ARG A 85 17.03 0.36 -3.73
N LYS A 86 17.83 1.27 -4.27
CA LYS A 86 18.94 0.98 -5.18
C LYS A 86 20.23 0.71 -4.42
N GLU A 87 20.50 1.49 -3.38
CA GLU A 87 21.69 1.39 -2.56
C GLU A 87 21.74 0.06 -1.80
N PRO A 88 22.93 -0.46 -1.46
CA PRO A 88 23.08 -1.76 -0.80
C PRO A 88 22.72 -1.69 0.68
N THR A 89 21.44 -1.76 0.98
CA THR A 89 20.89 -1.92 2.34
C THR A 89 20.51 -3.38 2.61
N ALA A 90 20.23 -3.73 3.86
CA ALA A 90 19.80 -5.08 4.22
C ALA A 90 18.57 -5.52 3.40
N LEU A 91 17.58 -4.63 3.23
CA LEU A 91 16.35 -4.92 2.50
C LEU A 91 16.57 -5.01 0.99
N SER A 92 17.40 -4.16 0.41
CA SER A 92 17.75 -4.28 -1.02
C SER A 92 18.56 -5.55 -1.33
N GLN A 93 19.42 -5.98 -0.40
CA GLN A 93 20.15 -7.24 -0.54
C GLN A 93 19.22 -8.45 -0.38
N GLU A 94 18.24 -8.37 0.54
CA GLU A 94 17.22 -9.41 0.70
C GLU A 94 16.38 -9.57 -0.59
N ARG A 95 15.96 -8.46 -1.24
CA ARG A 95 15.30 -8.53 -2.54
C ARG A 95 16.15 -9.26 -3.59
N LYS A 96 17.45 -8.96 -3.66
CA LYS A 96 18.39 -9.61 -4.57
C LYS A 96 18.50 -11.10 -4.29
N THR A 97 18.64 -11.47 -3.02
CA THR A 97 18.70 -12.88 -2.59
C THR A 97 17.41 -13.62 -2.97
N ASN A 98 16.27 -12.92 -2.91
CA ASN A 98 14.96 -13.44 -3.32
C ASN A 98 14.74 -13.43 -4.85
N GLY A 99 15.76 -13.12 -5.64
CA GLY A 99 15.77 -13.30 -7.09
C GLY A 99 15.52 -12.06 -7.93
N HIS A 100 15.47 -10.85 -7.34
CA HIS A 100 15.28 -9.63 -8.12
C HIS A 100 16.39 -8.58 -7.87
N GLU A 101 17.35 -8.52 -8.78
CA GLU A 101 18.56 -7.69 -8.66
C GLU A 101 18.26 -6.19 -8.61
N LYS A 102 17.44 -5.70 -9.53
CA LYS A 102 17.12 -4.27 -9.65
C LYS A 102 15.96 -3.87 -8.74
N PRO A 103 15.81 -2.58 -8.38
CA PRO A 103 14.57 -2.07 -7.81
C PRO A 103 13.37 -2.35 -8.71
N PHE A 104 12.22 -2.62 -8.11
CA PHE A 104 10.95 -2.78 -8.85
C PHE A 104 10.39 -1.45 -9.37
N GLU A 105 10.80 -0.33 -8.77
CA GLU A 105 10.35 1.02 -9.12
C GLU A 105 8.82 1.18 -9.03
N ILE A 106 8.22 0.67 -7.95
CA ILE A 106 6.79 0.78 -7.71
C ILE A 106 6.43 2.22 -7.37
N GLU A 107 5.70 2.88 -8.26
CA GLU A 107 5.31 4.29 -8.11
C GLU A 107 4.10 4.49 -7.20
N TYR A 108 3.05 3.66 -7.35
CA TYR A 108 1.74 3.89 -6.71
C TYR A 108 1.61 3.10 -5.42
N TRP A 109 1.32 3.84 -4.34
CA TRP A 109 1.16 3.31 -2.98
C TRP A 109 -0.11 3.85 -2.34
N GLY A 110 -1.09 2.96 -2.12
CA GLY A 110 -2.30 3.28 -1.39
C GLY A 110 -2.03 3.26 0.12
N ILE A 111 -2.44 4.29 0.82
CA ILE A 111 -2.31 4.41 2.28
C ILE A 111 -3.67 4.13 2.92
N GLY A 112 -3.90 2.87 3.26
CA GLY A 112 -5.17 2.39 3.80
C GLY A 112 -6.15 1.90 2.73
N ASN A 113 -7.22 1.25 3.20
CA ASN A 113 -8.31 0.73 2.40
C ASN A 113 -9.61 0.87 3.16
N GLU A 114 -10.63 1.47 2.54
CA GLU A 114 -11.98 1.61 3.13
C GLU A 114 -11.96 1.95 4.63
N VAL A 115 -11.14 2.94 4.98
CA VAL A 115 -10.84 3.31 6.37
C VAL A 115 -12.06 3.76 7.17
N TRP A 116 -13.13 4.12 6.47
CA TRP A 116 -14.44 4.47 7.02
C TRP A 116 -15.24 3.26 7.53
N ASP A 117 -14.89 2.04 7.10
CA ASP A 117 -15.51 0.78 7.53
C ASP A 117 -14.46 -0.27 7.91
N GLY A 118 -14.24 -1.30 7.12
CA GLY A 118 -13.37 -2.43 7.42
C GLY A 118 -11.91 -2.05 7.68
N GLY A 119 -11.43 -0.98 7.07
CA GLY A 119 -10.07 -0.47 7.24
C GLY A 119 -9.81 0.34 8.50
N GLY A 120 -10.67 0.25 9.52
CA GLY A 120 -10.40 0.85 10.83
C GLY A 120 -11.53 1.67 11.44
N LYS A 121 -12.68 1.82 10.75
CA LYS A 121 -13.86 2.61 11.20
C LYS A 121 -13.48 4.01 11.67
N MET A 122 -12.60 4.66 10.93
CA MET A 122 -12.07 5.97 11.24
C MET A 122 -13.06 7.07 10.85
N THR A 123 -13.05 8.17 11.58
CA THR A 123 -13.58 9.44 11.08
C THR A 123 -12.62 10.05 10.05
N PRO A 124 -13.07 10.98 9.20
CA PRO A 124 -12.16 11.66 8.25
C PRO A 124 -11.02 12.38 8.94
N GLN A 125 -11.23 12.90 10.16
CA GLN A 125 -10.20 13.57 10.96
C GLN A 125 -9.15 12.58 11.48
N MET A 126 -9.60 11.42 11.99
CA MET A 126 -8.69 10.37 12.44
C MET A 126 -7.84 9.87 11.26
N TYR A 127 -8.48 9.61 10.13
CA TYR A 127 -7.76 9.15 8.96
C TYR A 127 -6.75 10.18 8.44
N ALA A 128 -7.11 11.45 8.39
CA ALA A 128 -6.18 12.51 8.01
C ALA A 128 -4.92 12.54 8.90
N ASN A 129 -5.08 12.30 10.21
CA ASN A 129 -3.96 12.22 11.15
C ASN A 129 -3.09 10.97 10.90
N GLU A 130 -3.71 9.80 10.72
CA GLU A 130 -2.98 8.58 10.42
C GLU A 130 -2.32 8.65 9.03
N TYR A 131 -3.00 9.17 8.02
CA TYR A 131 -2.41 9.39 6.69
C TYR A 131 -1.15 10.24 6.78
N ARG A 132 -1.18 11.37 7.50
CA ARG A 132 0.02 12.22 7.70
C ARG A 132 1.15 11.47 8.36
N LYS A 133 0.87 10.67 9.38
CA LYS A 133 1.85 9.86 10.10
C LYS A 133 2.51 8.84 9.17
N PHE A 134 1.72 8.06 8.43
CA PHE A 134 2.22 7.08 7.49
C PHE A 134 2.99 7.73 6.34
N SER A 135 2.40 8.70 5.65
CA SER A 135 3.04 9.36 4.50
C SER A 135 4.31 10.13 4.87
N SER A 136 4.41 10.65 6.10
CA SER A 136 5.65 11.26 6.61
C SER A 136 6.77 10.24 6.84
N SER A 137 6.43 8.95 6.92
CA SER A 137 7.40 7.86 7.06
C SER A 137 7.88 7.30 5.72
N CYS A 138 7.34 7.78 4.59
CA CYS A 138 7.77 7.34 3.27
C CYS A 138 9.27 7.63 3.05
N PRO A 139 10.05 6.65 2.61
CA PRO A 139 11.45 6.88 2.29
C PRO A 139 11.61 7.73 1.04
N SER A 140 12.75 8.40 0.91
CA SER A 140 13.17 9.05 -0.32
C SER A 140 14.12 8.14 -1.10
N PHE A 141 13.97 8.12 -2.42
CA PHE A 141 14.81 7.32 -3.32
C PHE A 141 15.52 8.20 -4.34
N GLY A 142 16.84 8.32 -4.17
CA GLY A 142 17.67 9.12 -5.03
C GLY A 142 17.55 10.63 -4.78
N GLY A 143 18.36 11.39 -5.51
CA GLY A 143 18.39 12.87 -5.49
C GLY A 143 18.72 13.41 -6.88
N GLY A 144 18.42 14.70 -7.11
CA GLY A 144 18.62 15.36 -8.40
C GLY A 144 17.64 14.90 -9.48
N ASP A 145 18.05 14.99 -10.73
CA ASP A 145 17.19 14.72 -11.90
C ASP A 145 16.76 13.25 -12.07
N GLN A 146 17.31 12.36 -11.26
CA GLN A 146 16.97 10.93 -11.27
C GLN A 146 16.21 10.49 -10.01
N ALA A 147 15.63 11.43 -9.28
CA ALA A 147 14.83 11.10 -8.10
C ALA A 147 13.56 10.32 -8.50
N PHE A 148 13.47 9.10 -8.03
CA PHE A 148 12.24 8.31 -8.15
C PHE A 148 11.18 8.86 -7.19
N SER A 149 10.04 9.28 -7.71
CA SER A 149 8.95 9.86 -6.93
C SER A 149 7.83 8.84 -6.71
N MET A 150 7.63 8.44 -5.45
CA MET A 150 6.45 7.64 -5.08
C MET A 150 5.20 8.51 -5.04
N LYS A 151 4.09 7.90 -5.44
CA LYS A 151 2.77 8.53 -5.55
C LYS A 151 1.85 7.93 -4.49
N CYS A 152 1.71 8.62 -3.36
CA CYS A 152 0.82 8.20 -2.28
C CYS A 152 -0.64 8.53 -2.63
N ILE A 153 -1.52 7.54 -2.46
CA ILE A 153 -2.95 7.63 -2.74
C ILE A 153 -3.70 7.41 -1.44
N ALA A 154 -4.53 8.37 -1.06
CA ALA A 154 -5.34 8.28 0.14
C ALA A 154 -6.64 7.51 -0.14
N SER A 155 -7.10 6.74 0.85
CA SER A 155 -8.41 6.10 0.84
C SER A 155 -9.51 7.15 0.99
N GLY A 156 -10.39 7.23 0.01
CA GLY A 156 -11.54 8.12 0.01
C GLY A 156 -12.77 7.49 0.69
N PRO A 157 -13.91 8.17 0.62
CA PRO A 157 -15.14 7.74 1.26
C PRO A 157 -15.87 6.62 0.50
N ASP A 158 -16.91 6.09 1.14
CA ASP A 158 -17.89 5.20 0.50
C ASP A 158 -18.57 5.90 -0.68
N GLY A 159 -18.29 5.44 -1.88
CA GLY A 159 -18.86 5.98 -3.12
C GLY A 159 -20.35 5.74 -3.27
N ASN A 160 -20.90 4.73 -2.58
CA ASN A 160 -22.32 4.38 -2.62
C ASN A 160 -23.22 5.31 -1.78
N LYS A 161 -22.62 6.20 -0.99
CA LYS A 161 -23.33 7.16 -0.12
C LYS A 161 -23.05 8.61 -0.50
N PRO A 162 -23.70 9.16 -1.55
CA PRO A 162 -23.33 10.47 -2.11
C PRO A 162 -23.31 11.62 -1.12
N LYS A 163 -24.24 11.67 -0.16
CA LYS A 163 -24.32 12.74 0.84
C LYS A 163 -23.16 12.64 1.85
N GLU A 164 -22.90 11.44 2.35
CA GLU A 164 -21.83 11.18 3.31
C GLU A 164 -20.45 11.37 2.65
N ARG A 165 -20.31 10.96 1.39
CA ARG A 165 -19.11 11.13 0.57
C ARG A 165 -18.62 12.58 0.51
N ALA A 166 -19.53 13.51 0.24
CA ALA A 166 -19.20 14.92 0.16
C ALA A 166 -18.74 15.48 1.51
N ALA A 167 -19.42 15.12 2.60
CA ALA A 167 -19.06 15.52 3.95
C ALA A 167 -17.70 14.93 4.37
N TRP A 168 -17.48 13.64 4.15
CA TRP A 168 -16.22 12.96 4.42
C TRP A 168 -15.05 13.66 3.70
N THR A 169 -15.18 13.86 2.40
CA THR A 169 -14.13 14.49 1.59
C THR A 169 -13.80 15.89 2.09
N LYS A 170 -14.82 16.71 2.35
CA LYS A 170 -14.66 18.05 2.90
C LYS A 170 -13.90 18.03 4.23
N ASP A 171 -14.31 17.16 5.15
CA ASP A 171 -13.72 17.08 6.48
C ASP A 171 -12.30 16.54 6.45
N PHE A 172 -12.03 15.54 5.61
CA PHE A 172 -10.67 15.03 5.38
C PHE A 172 -9.72 16.13 4.91
N PHE A 173 -10.06 16.84 3.84
CA PHE A 173 -9.20 17.91 3.33
C PHE A 173 -9.11 19.12 4.26
N LYS A 174 -10.16 19.43 5.01
CA LYS A 174 -10.12 20.46 6.06
C LYS A 174 -9.10 20.09 7.15
N GLU A 175 -9.10 18.83 7.58
CA GLU A 175 -8.15 18.35 8.60
C GLU A 175 -6.73 18.29 8.06
N MET A 176 -6.56 17.85 6.81
CA MET A 176 -5.27 17.84 6.13
C MET A 176 -4.66 19.25 6.02
N GLY A 177 -5.48 20.25 5.76
CA GLY A 177 -5.07 21.65 5.60
C GLY A 177 -4.66 22.37 6.87
N LYS A 178 -4.87 21.79 8.07
CA LYS A 178 -4.45 22.38 9.35
C LYS A 178 -2.93 22.34 9.57
N TYR A 179 -2.23 21.50 8.86
CA TYR A 179 -0.80 21.28 9.03
C TYR A 179 -0.12 21.31 7.66
N ARG A 180 1.23 21.26 7.68
CA ARG A 180 1.97 21.10 6.43
C ARG A 180 1.51 19.83 5.70
N MET A 181 1.04 19.99 4.47
CA MET A 181 0.57 18.88 3.65
C MET A 181 1.68 17.86 3.42
N PRO A 182 1.42 16.58 3.69
CA PRO A 182 2.29 15.50 3.28
C PRO A 182 2.13 15.24 1.77
N SER A 183 2.94 14.32 1.24
CA SER A 183 2.76 13.85 -0.14
C SER A 183 1.38 13.22 -0.33
N LEU A 184 0.61 13.77 -1.24
CA LEU A 184 -0.70 13.26 -1.65
C LEU A 184 -0.82 13.42 -3.17
N TYR A 185 -0.80 12.29 -3.87
CA TYR A 185 -0.93 12.26 -5.32
C TYR A 185 -2.38 12.00 -5.76
N GLY A 186 -3.06 11.11 -5.08
CA GLY A 186 -4.40 10.67 -5.46
C GLY A 186 -5.31 10.46 -4.26
N TYR A 187 -6.59 10.35 -4.57
CA TYR A 187 -7.67 10.14 -3.61
C TYR A 187 -8.66 9.18 -4.25
N ASP A 188 -8.78 7.98 -3.71
CA ASP A 188 -9.62 6.96 -4.31
C ASP A 188 -11.11 7.06 -3.90
N LEU A 189 -11.95 6.37 -4.65
CA LEU A 189 -13.37 6.21 -4.35
C LEU A 189 -13.75 4.76 -4.66
N HIS A 190 -14.45 4.12 -3.75
CA HIS A 190 -14.96 2.76 -3.93
C HIS A 190 -16.48 2.78 -4.11
N PHE A 191 -16.96 2.06 -5.13
CA PHE A 191 -18.36 1.93 -5.49
C PHE A 191 -18.82 0.47 -5.40
#